data_f4f69808e85e5b93603e1e096b3bcf7b
#
_entry.id   f4f69808e85e5b93603e1e096b3bcf7b
#
_cell.length_a   1.000
_cell.length_b   1.000
_cell.length_c   1.000
_cell.angle_alpha   90.00
_cell.angle_beta   90.00
_cell.angle_gamma   90.00
#
_symmetry.space_group_name_H-M   'P 1'
#
loop_
_entity.id
_entity.type
_entity.pdbx_description
1 polymer ?
#
loop_
_entity_poly.entity_id
_entity_poly.type
_entity_poly.pdbx_seq_one_letter_code
_entity_poly.pdbx_strand_id
1 'polypeptide(L)'
;MNNIISQMLAGYETKNVNDEINALKEIIQEVVLCGLSRSDFFDKVAFYGGTALRIFYNIDRFSEDLDFALISPDKNFDLSKYFSYIENELNSYGINMEISTKQKKSDSNITSAFLKGDTLEHILRFFPREESTTYNNLLKNIKVKFEVDINPPIGATYEIKYKILPCLHQINLYDETSLLAGKIHAILCRNWSFRTKGRDLYDYIYLLISNAKINIELIKN
;
A
#
# COMPACT_ATOMS: atom_id res chain seq x y z
N MET A 1 -13.59 16.76 12.28
CA MET A 1 -12.65 16.15 11.31
C MET A 1 -11.49 17.12 11.10
N ASN A 2 -10.26 16.63 10.96
CA ASN A 2 -9.13 17.48 10.60
C ASN A 2 -9.38 18.12 9.23
N ASN A 3 -9.06 19.41 9.08
CA ASN A 3 -9.34 20.17 7.85
C ASN A 3 -8.69 19.53 6.60
N ILE A 4 -7.50 18.94 6.74
CA ILE A 4 -6.78 18.30 5.63
C ILE A 4 -7.50 17.04 5.14
N ILE A 5 -7.96 16.17 6.03
CA ILE A 5 -8.73 14.96 5.66
C ILE A 5 -10.03 15.35 4.95
N SER A 6 -10.71 16.40 5.41
CA SER A 6 -11.91 16.91 4.74
C SER A 6 -11.61 17.46 3.36
N GLN A 7 -10.48 18.17 3.20
CA GLN A 7 -10.04 18.69 1.92
C GLN A 7 -9.68 17.56 0.94
N MET A 8 -8.98 16.52 1.42
CA MET A 8 -8.66 15.36 0.59
C MET A 8 -9.94 14.65 0.15
N LEU A 9 -10.89 14.45 1.06
CA LEU A 9 -12.16 13.79 0.73
C LEU A 9 -13.00 14.58 -0.28
N ALA A 10 -12.98 15.90 -0.22
CA ALA A 10 -13.66 16.75 -1.19
C ALA A 10 -13.14 16.61 -2.63
N GLY A 11 -11.95 16.04 -2.81
CA GLY A 11 -11.38 15.69 -4.12
C GLY A 11 -11.97 14.42 -4.75
N TYR A 12 -12.81 13.65 -4.04
CA TYR A 12 -13.42 12.43 -4.53
C TYR A 12 -14.89 12.63 -4.90
N GLU A 13 -15.31 12.10 -6.05
CA GLU A 13 -16.72 11.97 -6.39
C GLU A 13 -17.28 10.72 -5.71
N THR A 14 -18.01 10.90 -4.62
CA THR A 14 -18.66 9.80 -3.89
C THR A 14 -20.16 9.77 -4.18
N LYS A 15 -20.64 8.70 -4.80
CA LYS A 15 -22.07 8.52 -5.16
C LYS A 15 -22.83 7.65 -4.16
N ASN A 16 -22.11 6.89 -3.37
CA ASN A 16 -22.65 5.95 -2.39
C ASN A 16 -21.66 5.73 -1.24
N VAL A 17 -22.09 5.02 -0.21
CA VAL A 17 -21.29 4.73 1.00
C VAL A 17 -20.02 3.93 0.66
N ASN A 18 -20.04 3.06 -0.35
CA ASN A 18 -18.85 2.29 -0.73
C ASN A 18 -17.78 3.18 -1.38
N ASP A 19 -18.20 4.17 -2.18
CA ASP A 19 -17.27 5.15 -2.76
C ASP A 19 -16.61 5.97 -1.65
N GLU A 20 -17.39 6.36 -0.63
CA GLU A 20 -16.89 7.10 0.53
C GLU A 20 -15.89 6.25 1.35
N ILE A 21 -16.18 4.98 1.59
CA ILE A 21 -15.27 4.05 2.26
C ILE A 21 -13.97 3.88 1.44
N ASN A 22 -14.06 3.76 0.12
CA ASN A 22 -12.89 3.62 -0.75
C ASN A 22 -12.03 4.90 -0.74
N ALA A 23 -12.65 6.08 -0.82
CA ALA A 23 -11.95 7.35 -0.72
C ALA A 23 -11.22 7.48 0.62
N LEU A 24 -11.89 7.10 1.73
CA LEU A 24 -11.27 7.08 3.05
C LEU A 24 -10.10 6.12 3.16
N LYS A 25 -10.21 4.92 2.60
CA LYS A 25 -9.10 3.97 2.55
C LYS A 25 -7.90 4.58 1.84
N GLU A 26 -8.09 5.19 0.66
CA GLU A 26 -7.02 5.81 -0.11
C GLU A 26 -6.38 6.97 0.66
N ILE A 27 -7.17 7.82 1.31
CA ILE A 27 -6.67 8.90 2.16
C ILE A 27 -5.82 8.35 3.31
N ILE A 28 -6.28 7.28 4.00
CA ILE A 28 -5.51 6.64 5.06
C ILE A 28 -4.22 6.04 4.53
N GLN A 29 -4.24 5.43 3.34
CA GLN A 29 -3.03 4.92 2.68
C GLN A 29 -2.03 6.05 2.43
N GLU A 30 -2.48 7.21 1.94
CA GLU A 30 -1.62 8.38 1.75
C GLU A 30 -1.05 8.92 3.06
N VAL A 31 -1.83 8.94 4.16
CA VAL A 31 -1.33 9.31 5.50
C VAL A 31 -0.28 8.31 6.00
N VAL A 32 -0.50 7.01 5.80
CA VAL A 32 0.48 5.97 6.14
C VAL A 32 1.78 6.16 5.36
N LEU A 33 1.71 6.40 4.05
CA LEU A 33 2.88 6.67 3.21
C LEU A 33 3.63 7.94 3.67
N CYS A 34 2.90 9.01 4.03
CA CYS A 34 3.48 10.23 4.60
C CYS A 34 4.21 9.93 5.92
N GLY A 35 3.62 9.13 6.83
CA GLY A 35 4.27 8.71 8.07
C GLY A 35 5.55 7.94 7.84
N LEU A 36 5.55 6.97 6.92
CA LEU A 36 6.73 6.19 6.55
C LEU A 36 7.84 7.06 5.97
N SER A 37 7.50 8.08 5.19
CA SER A 37 8.47 9.01 4.59
C SER A 37 9.23 9.87 5.62
N ARG A 38 8.76 9.91 6.87
CA ARG A 38 9.44 10.58 7.98
C ARG A 38 10.60 9.78 8.57
N SER A 39 10.84 8.59 8.07
CA SER A 39 11.89 7.67 8.49
C SER A 39 12.81 7.31 7.32
N ASP A 40 13.76 6.41 7.56
CA ASP A 40 14.61 5.81 6.52
C ASP A 40 13.94 4.66 5.75
N PHE A 41 12.61 4.52 5.86
CA PHE A 41 11.88 3.40 5.24
C PHE A 41 12.09 3.36 3.72
N PHE A 42 11.91 4.49 3.04
CA PHE A 42 12.03 4.57 1.58
C PHE A 42 13.49 4.60 1.07
N ASP A 43 14.48 4.63 1.96
CA ASP A 43 15.88 4.38 1.59
C ASP A 43 16.15 2.89 1.36
N LYS A 44 15.32 2.01 1.96
CA LYS A 44 15.47 0.55 1.93
C LYS A 44 14.37 -0.15 1.16
N VAL A 45 13.25 0.52 0.93
CA VAL A 45 12.01 -0.07 0.45
C VAL A 45 11.47 0.75 -0.73
N ALA A 46 10.92 0.06 -1.72
CA ALA A 46 10.19 0.69 -2.81
C ALA A 46 8.71 0.29 -2.76
N PHE A 47 7.82 1.25 -2.98
CA PHE A 47 6.39 1.05 -3.09
C PHE A 47 6.02 0.57 -4.48
N TYR A 48 5.14 -0.43 -4.59
CA TYR A 48 4.72 -0.96 -5.89
C TYR A 48 3.26 -1.44 -5.86
N GLY A 49 2.83 -2.15 -6.88
CA GLY A 49 1.52 -2.78 -6.92
C GLY A 49 0.39 -1.86 -7.38
N GLY A 50 -0.85 -2.29 -7.10
CA GLY A 50 -2.04 -1.61 -7.59
C GLY A 50 -2.27 -0.24 -6.94
N THR A 51 -1.89 -0.08 -5.68
CA THR A 51 -2.06 1.18 -4.96
C THR A 51 -1.01 2.21 -5.39
N ALA A 52 0.20 1.79 -5.75
CA ALA A 52 1.20 2.67 -6.37
C ALA A 52 0.67 3.21 -7.71
N LEU A 53 0.08 2.35 -8.56
CA LEU A 53 -0.56 2.77 -9.80
C LEU A 53 -1.70 3.76 -9.54
N ARG A 54 -2.52 3.54 -8.51
CA ARG A 54 -3.64 4.41 -8.17
C ARG A 54 -3.17 5.79 -7.71
N ILE A 55 -2.28 5.84 -6.73
CA ILE A 55 -1.88 7.08 -6.05
C ILE A 55 -0.91 7.91 -6.89
N PHE A 56 -0.01 7.28 -7.66
CA PHE A 56 1.10 7.98 -8.33
C PHE A 56 1.01 7.99 -9.85
N TYR A 57 0.19 7.11 -10.44
CA TYR A 57 0.03 7.02 -11.89
C TYR A 57 -1.43 7.20 -12.34
N ASN A 58 -2.33 7.55 -11.40
CA ASN A 58 -3.73 7.93 -11.69
C ASN A 58 -4.57 6.87 -12.38
N ILE A 59 -4.32 5.58 -12.12
CA ILE A 59 -5.20 4.52 -12.64
C ILE A 59 -6.60 4.67 -12.04
N ASP A 60 -7.63 4.58 -12.88
CA ASP A 60 -9.01 4.81 -12.45
C ASP A 60 -9.64 3.56 -11.83
N ARG A 61 -9.07 3.08 -10.74
CA ARG A 61 -9.66 2.06 -9.86
C ARG A 61 -9.06 2.14 -8.48
N PHE A 62 -9.86 1.94 -7.46
CA PHE A 62 -9.38 1.83 -6.08
C PHE A 62 -8.55 0.56 -5.87
N SER A 63 -7.61 0.66 -4.94
CA SER A 63 -6.76 -0.44 -4.50
C SER A 63 -6.67 -0.49 -2.99
N GLU A 64 -6.59 -1.69 -2.40
CA GLU A 64 -6.82 -1.87 -0.96
C GLU A 64 -5.53 -2.11 -0.18
N ASP A 65 -4.51 -2.69 -0.81
CA ASP A 65 -3.29 -3.16 -0.16
C ASP A 65 -2.15 -2.17 -0.38
N LEU A 66 -1.25 -2.07 0.60
CA LEU A 66 0.03 -1.37 0.46
C LEU A 66 1.12 -2.42 0.23
N ASP A 67 1.61 -2.49 -1.00
CA ASP A 67 2.61 -3.45 -1.43
C ASP A 67 4.00 -2.81 -1.50
N PHE A 68 4.97 -3.37 -0.80
CA PHE A 68 6.34 -2.89 -0.76
C PHE A 68 7.32 -4.01 -1.06
N ALA A 69 8.48 -3.65 -1.63
CA ALA A 69 9.60 -4.55 -1.84
C ALA A 69 10.88 -3.93 -1.30
N LEU A 70 11.74 -4.73 -0.67
CA LEU A 70 13.07 -4.26 -0.32
C LEU A 70 13.86 -3.94 -1.59
N ILE A 71 14.73 -2.92 -1.55
CA ILE A 71 15.66 -2.62 -2.65
C ILE A 71 16.75 -3.70 -2.72
N SER A 72 17.14 -4.23 -1.56
CA SER A 72 18.08 -5.33 -1.42
C SER A 72 17.51 -6.37 -0.45
N PRO A 73 17.63 -7.68 -0.75
CA PRO A 73 17.11 -8.72 0.13
C PRO A 73 17.67 -8.62 1.56
N ASP A 74 16.79 -8.64 2.56
CA ASP A 74 17.16 -8.66 3.98
C ASP A 74 16.14 -9.49 4.78
N LYS A 75 16.54 -10.70 5.18
CA LYS A 75 15.71 -11.59 6.01
C LYS A 75 15.49 -11.08 7.45
N ASN A 76 16.30 -10.12 7.90
CA ASN A 76 16.18 -9.52 9.23
C ASN A 76 15.42 -8.20 9.22
N PHE A 77 14.82 -7.83 8.07
CA PHE A 77 14.02 -6.61 7.99
C PHE A 77 12.87 -6.66 8.99
N ASP A 78 12.80 -5.64 9.83
CA ASP A 78 11.80 -5.52 10.87
C ASP A 78 10.91 -4.29 10.61
N LEU A 79 9.71 -4.55 10.11
CA LEU A 79 8.72 -3.52 9.82
C LEU A 79 8.22 -2.81 11.09
N SER A 80 8.29 -3.46 12.26
CA SER A 80 7.77 -2.89 13.52
C SER A 80 8.49 -1.59 13.93
N LYS A 81 9.73 -1.39 13.49
CA LYS A 81 10.52 -0.17 13.72
C LYS A 81 9.87 1.08 13.14
N TYR A 82 8.99 0.92 12.16
CA TYR A 82 8.34 2.02 11.43
C TYR A 82 6.92 2.32 11.94
N PHE A 83 6.37 1.49 12.81
CA PHE A 83 4.98 1.65 13.27
C PHE A 83 4.76 2.96 14.04
N SER A 84 5.73 3.39 14.83
CA SER A 84 5.63 4.66 15.56
C SER A 84 5.54 5.88 14.63
N TYR A 85 6.18 5.85 13.47
CA TYR A 85 6.08 6.93 12.48
C TYR A 85 4.68 6.97 11.86
N ILE A 86 4.12 5.81 11.52
CA ILE A 86 2.75 5.70 11.01
C ILE A 86 1.74 6.17 12.07
N GLU A 87 1.88 5.69 13.31
CA GLU A 87 1.00 6.03 14.43
C GLU A 87 1.02 7.53 14.72
N ASN A 88 2.20 8.15 14.78
CA ASN A 88 2.35 9.57 15.02
C ASN A 88 1.68 10.40 13.92
N GLU A 89 1.87 10.03 12.65
CA GLU A 89 1.25 10.74 11.54
C GLU A 89 -0.27 10.60 11.58
N LEU A 90 -0.82 9.40 11.75
CA LEU A 90 -2.26 9.17 11.89
C LEU A 90 -2.88 9.90 13.07
N ASN A 91 -2.20 9.89 14.22
CA ASN A 91 -2.64 10.60 15.42
C ASN A 91 -2.74 12.11 15.21
N SER A 92 -1.85 12.70 14.38
CA SER A 92 -1.89 14.11 14.04
C SER A 92 -3.19 14.51 13.32
N TYR A 93 -3.83 13.56 12.63
CA TYR A 93 -5.12 13.72 11.95
C TYR A 93 -6.32 13.21 12.77
N GLY A 94 -6.10 12.78 14.02
CA GLY A 94 -7.16 12.26 14.90
C GLY A 94 -7.58 10.83 14.60
N ILE A 95 -6.74 10.05 13.93
CA ILE A 95 -6.96 8.65 13.59
C ILE A 95 -6.06 7.78 14.47
N ASN A 96 -6.63 6.88 15.27
CA ASN A 96 -5.89 5.87 16.00
C ASN A 96 -5.72 4.61 15.14
N MET A 97 -4.65 3.87 15.40
CA MET A 97 -4.34 2.65 14.68
C MET A 97 -4.12 1.49 15.66
N GLU A 98 -4.63 0.32 15.29
CA GLU A 98 -4.29 -0.95 15.92
C GLU A 98 -3.66 -1.88 14.87
N ILE A 99 -2.50 -2.43 15.21
CA ILE A 99 -1.81 -3.39 14.33
C ILE A 99 -2.16 -4.78 14.77
N SER A 100 -2.83 -5.54 13.92
CA SER A 100 -3.05 -6.96 14.14
C SER A 100 -2.16 -7.79 13.21
N THR A 101 -1.28 -8.59 13.81
CA THR A 101 -0.58 -9.65 13.10
C THR A 101 -1.54 -10.85 12.99
N LYS A 102 -1.69 -11.42 11.79
CA LYS A 102 -2.44 -12.68 11.63
C LYS A 102 -1.68 -13.79 12.34
N GLN A 103 -2.15 -14.20 13.52
CA GLN A 103 -1.73 -15.46 14.12
C GLN A 103 -2.51 -16.62 13.48
N LYS A 104 -1.83 -17.58 12.85
CA LYS A 104 -2.43 -18.91 12.69
C LYS A 104 -2.59 -19.53 14.08
N LYS A 105 -3.78 -20.05 14.39
CA LYS A 105 -4.02 -20.88 15.57
C LYS A 105 -3.16 -22.16 15.47
N SER A 106 -1.98 -22.12 16.04
CA SER A 106 -1.25 -23.28 16.50
C SER A 106 -0.52 -22.84 17.76
N ASP A 107 -0.70 -23.63 18.84
CA ASP A 107 -0.14 -23.39 20.16
C ASP A 107 1.40 -23.27 20.11
N SER A 108 1.89 -22.06 19.97
CA SER A 108 3.27 -21.72 20.33
C SER A 108 3.36 -20.23 20.60
N ASN A 109 3.89 -19.89 21.77
CA ASN A 109 4.16 -18.54 22.26
C ASN A 109 5.27 -17.84 21.45
N ILE A 110 5.01 -17.51 20.19
CA ILE A 110 5.93 -16.71 19.38
C ILE A 110 5.08 -15.68 18.64
N THR A 111 5.32 -14.41 18.96
CA THR A 111 4.83 -13.25 18.20
C THR A 111 5.54 -13.27 16.84
N SER A 112 5.03 -14.04 15.90
CA SER A 112 5.64 -14.14 14.57
C SER A 112 4.87 -13.27 13.58
N ALA A 113 5.56 -12.28 13.02
CA ALA A 113 5.20 -11.73 11.73
C ALA A 113 5.05 -12.91 10.74
N PHE A 114 3.96 -12.95 10.00
CA PHE A 114 3.67 -14.08 9.12
C PHE A 114 4.53 -13.98 7.86
N LEU A 115 5.53 -14.84 7.74
CA LEU A 115 6.20 -15.13 6.48
C LEU A 115 5.30 -16.07 5.66
N LYS A 116 4.70 -15.57 4.60
CA LYS A 116 4.12 -16.38 3.54
C LYS A 116 5.10 -16.39 2.38
N GLY A 117 6.02 -17.36 2.38
CA GLY A 117 7.21 -17.29 1.55
C GLY A 117 8.15 -16.21 2.09
N ASP A 118 8.60 -15.32 1.22
CA ASP A 118 9.49 -14.20 1.56
C ASP A 118 8.73 -12.87 1.76
N THR A 119 7.43 -12.90 2.09
CA THR A 119 6.59 -11.72 2.28
C THR A 119 6.14 -11.56 3.73
N LEU A 120 6.39 -10.39 4.33
CA LEU A 120 5.84 -9.97 5.62
C LEU A 120 4.46 -9.36 5.42
N GLU A 121 3.44 -9.91 6.09
CA GLU A 121 2.07 -9.39 6.03
C GLU A 121 1.65 -8.78 7.38
N HIS A 122 1.12 -7.56 7.37
CA HIS A 122 0.47 -6.91 8.51
C HIS A 122 -0.89 -6.36 8.12
N ILE A 123 -1.82 -6.31 9.08
CA ILE A 123 -3.12 -5.68 8.87
C ILE A 123 -3.22 -4.50 9.84
N LEU A 124 -3.37 -3.31 9.28
CA LEU A 124 -3.63 -2.09 10.02
C LEU A 124 -5.13 -1.90 10.14
N ARG A 125 -5.62 -1.67 11.37
CA ARG A 125 -7.01 -1.31 11.66
C ARG A 125 -7.03 0.09 12.22
N PHE A 126 -8.00 0.88 11.80
CA PHE A 126 -8.07 2.30 12.11
C PHE A 126 -9.32 2.61 12.93
N PHE A 127 -9.16 3.47 13.93
CA PHE A 127 -10.21 3.88 14.84
C PHE A 127 -10.21 5.40 15.00
N PRO A 128 -11.38 6.06 14.99
CA PRO A 128 -11.45 7.48 15.32
C PRO A 128 -11.16 7.71 16.80
N ARG A 129 -10.58 8.86 17.12
CA ARG A 129 -10.29 9.28 18.49
C ARG A 129 -11.54 9.67 19.28
N GLU A 130 -12.58 10.15 18.62
CA GLU A 130 -13.84 10.61 19.21
C GLU A 130 -15.04 9.84 18.64
N GLU A 131 -16.02 9.53 19.50
CA GLU A 131 -17.11 8.59 19.15
C GLU A 131 -18.30 9.20 18.37
N SER A 132 -18.29 10.48 17.96
CA SER A 132 -19.55 11.20 17.73
C SER A 132 -19.90 11.61 16.29
N THR A 133 -19.40 11.00 15.23
CA THR A 133 -19.86 11.31 13.86
C THR A 133 -20.11 10.08 13.02
N THR A 134 -21.01 10.18 12.02
CA THR A 134 -21.26 9.13 11.00
C THR A 134 -19.96 8.66 10.35
N TYR A 135 -19.02 9.58 10.16
CA TYR A 135 -17.70 9.36 9.60
C TYR A 135 -16.82 8.42 10.44
N ASN A 136 -16.93 8.54 11.76
CA ASN A 136 -16.18 7.69 12.70
C ASN A 136 -16.63 6.22 12.63
N ASN A 137 -17.89 5.97 12.27
CA ASN A 137 -18.39 4.61 12.06
C ASN A 137 -17.87 3.98 10.77
N LEU A 138 -17.60 4.78 9.74
CA LEU A 138 -16.98 4.29 8.50
C LEU A 138 -15.51 3.91 8.72
N LEU A 139 -14.76 4.69 9.49
CA LEU A 139 -13.35 4.42 9.83
C LEU A 139 -13.17 3.08 10.57
N LYS A 140 -14.09 2.70 11.47
CA LYS A 140 -14.05 1.43 12.22
C LYS A 140 -14.01 0.18 11.32
N ASN A 141 -14.47 0.31 10.07
CA ASN A 141 -14.52 -0.79 9.11
C ASN A 141 -13.30 -0.82 8.16
N ILE A 142 -12.42 0.20 8.24
CA ILE A 142 -11.28 0.28 7.35
C ILE A 142 -10.16 -0.62 7.85
N LYS A 143 -9.69 -1.47 6.94
CA LYS A 143 -8.52 -2.30 7.11
C LYS A 143 -7.61 -2.10 5.91
N VAL A 144 -6.34 -1.82 6.16
CA VAL A 144 -5.33 -1.75 5.13
C VAL A 144 -4.36 -2.90 5.36
N LYS A 145 -4.18 -3.72 4.33
CA LYS A 145 -3.17 -4.77 4.33
C LYS A 145 -1.85 -4.15 3.93
N PHE A 146 -0.83 -4.49 4.66
CA PHE A 146 0.54 -4.04 4.44
C PHE A 146 1.40 -5.26 4.14
N GLU A 147 2.01 -5.32 2.97
CA GLU A 147 2.86 -6.41 2.52
C GLU A 147 4.26 -5.89 2.19
N VAL A 148 5.29 -6.57 2.67
CA VAL A 148 6.69 -6.28 2.31
C VAL A 148 7.34 -7.56 1.80
N ASP A 149 7.75 -7.55 0.54
CA ASP A 149 8.59 -8.58 -0.03
C ASP A 149 10.04 -8.34 0.43
N ILE A 150 10.57 -9.28 1.23
CA ILE A 150 11.92 -9.19 1.80
C ILE A 150 13.00 -9.87 0.96
N ASN A 151 12.59 -10.55 -0.11
CA ASN A 151 13.48 -11.20 -1.07
C ASN A 151 13.01 -10.93 -2.51
N PRO A 152 12.92 -9.65 -2.93
CA PRO A 152 12.38 -9.30 -4.24
C PRO A 152 13.28 -9.81 -5.37
N PRO A 153 12.70 -10.03 -6.56
CA PRO A 153 13.49 -10.40 -7.73
C PRO A 153 14.47 -9.28 -8.12
N ILE A 154 15.63 -9.67 -8.63
CA ILE A 154 16.68 -8.75 -9.09
C ILE A 154 16.25 -8.06 -10.38
N GLY A 155 16.67 -6.82 -10.58
CA GLY A 155 16.49 -6.09 -11.84
C GLY A 155 15.35 -5.05 -11.80
N ALA A 156 14.68 -4.87 -10.67
CA ALA A 156 13.73 -3.76 -10.52
C ALA A 156 14.42 -2.40 -10.65
N THR A 157 13.74 -1.46 -11.30
CA THR A 157 14.14 -0.06 -11.42
C THR A 157 13.16 0.83 -10.67
N TYR A 158 13.66 1.96 -10.16
CA TYR A 158 12.96 2.79 -9.19
C TYR A 158 12.89 4.23 -9.65
N GLU A 159 11.88 4.96 -9.17
CA GLU A 159 11.79 6.41 -9.29
C GLU A 159 11.31 7.04 -7.99
N ILE A 160 11.61 8.32 -7.80
CA ILE A 160 11.11 9.11 -6.67
C ILE A 160 9.99 9.99 -7.16
N LYS A 161 8.83 9.90 -6.52
CA LYS A 161 7.69 10.80 -6.74
C LYS A 161 7.31 11.54 -5.47
N TYR A 162 6.69 12.70 -5.65
CA TYR A 162 6.29 13.59 -4.57
C TYR A 162 4.76 13.68 -4.49
N LYS A 163 4.26 13.78 -3.25
CA LYS A 163 2.86 14.12 -2.95
C LYS A 163 2.83 15.37 -2.09
N ILE A 164 1.82 16.20 -2.31
CA ILE A 164 1.62 17.46 -1.57
C ILE A 164 0.70 17.23 -0.38
N LEU A 165 -0.26 16.33 -0.50
CA LEU A 165 -1.20 15.95 0.55
C LEU A 165 -0.90 14.54 1.08
N PRO A 166 -1.14 14.28 2.36
CA PRO A 166 -1.61 15.18 3.44
C PRO A 166 -0.56 16.23 3.84
N CYS A 167 0.69 16.04 3.52
CA CYS A 167 1.83 16.96 3.64
C CYS A 167 2.81 16.69 2.49
N LEU A 168 3.71 17.62 2.20
CA LEU A 168 4.76 17.40 1.20
C LEU A 168 5.70 16.28 1.66
N HIS A 169 5.76 15.21 0.87
CA HIS A 169 6.64 14.06 1.12
C HIS A 169 7.06 13.38 -0.19
N GLN A 170 8.14 12.61 -0.11
CA GLN A 170 8.67 11.82 -1.21
C GLN A 170 8.51 10.32 -0.94
N ILE A 171 8.31 9.57 -2.00
CA ILE A 171 8.18 8.12 -1.98
C ILE A 171 9.11 7.53 -3.04
N ASN A 172 9.88 6.53 -2.66
CA ASN A 172 10.59 5.68 -3.59
C ASN A 172 9.66 4.56 -4.06
N LEU A 173 9.49 4.40 -5.36
CA LEU A 173 8.57 3.40 -5.92
C LEU A 173 9.16 2.73 -7.15
N TYR A 174 8.59 1.60 -7.55
CA TYR A 174 8.87 0.99 -8.85
C TYR A 174 8.45 1.95 -9.95
N ASP A 175 9.32 2.13 -10.93
CA ASP A 175 8.98 2.86 -12.14
C ASP A 175 7.95 2.09 -12.99
N GLU A 176 7.36 2.76 -13.98
CA GLU A 176 6.35 2.17 -14.86
C GLU A 176 6.84 0.88 -15.54
N THR A 177 8.15 0.79 -15.84
CA THR A 177 8.73 -0.35 -16.54
C THR A 177 8.75 -1.59 -15.66
N SER A 178 9.10 -1.43 -14.38
CA SER A 178 9.09 -2.50 -13.37
C SER A 178 7.66 -2.86 -12.96
N LEU A 179 6.75 -1.88 -12.85
CA LEU A 179 5.32 -2.13 -12.60
C LEU A 179 4.70 -2.96 -13.72
N LEU A 180 4.99 -2.66 -14.98
CA LEU A 180 4.51 -3.43 -16.13
C LEU A 180 5.06 -4.87 -16.10
N ALA A 181 6.36 -5.05 -15.84
CA ALA A 181 6.98 -6.36 -15.70
C ALA A 181 6.30 -7.20 -14.60
N GLY A 182 6.04 -6.60 -13.44
CA GLY A 182 5.32 -7.26 -12.34
C GLY A 182 3.89 -7.66 -12.72
N LYS A 183 3.17 -6.87 -13.54
CA LYS A 183 1.83 -7.24 -14.03
C LYS A 183 1.86 -8.36 -15.05
N ILE A 184 2.84 -8.38 -15.93
CA ILE A 184 3.05 -9.49 -16.87
C ILE A 184 3.31 -10.78 -16.10
N HIS A 185 4.25 -10.75 -15.15
CA HIS A 185 4.53 -11.90 -14.30
C HIS A 185 3.29 -12.38 -13.55
N ALA A 186 2.50 -11.48 -12.96
CA ALA A 186 1.26 -11.82 -12.28
C ALA A 186 0.25 -12.50 -13.21
N ILE A 187 0.10 -12.03 -14.45
CA ILE A 187 -0.82 -12.61 -15.44
C ILE A 187 -0.37 -14.01 -15.88
N LEU A 188 0.92 -14.25 -16.01
CA LEU A 188 1.47 -15.50 -16.50
C LEU A 188 1.61 -16.56 -15.40
N CYS A 189 2.07 -16.18 -14.21
CA CYS A 189 2.57 -17.10 -13.20
C CYS A 189 1.60 -17.33 -12.02
N ARG A 190 0.63 -16.43 -11.75
CA ARG A 190 -0.30 -16.62 -10.64
C ARG A 190 -1.28 -17.77 -10.93
N ASN A 191 -1.55 -18.57 -9.90
CA ASN A 191 -2.61 -19.57 -9.96
C ASN A 191 -3.97 -18.90 -9.87
N TRP A 192 -4.75 -18.98 -10.96
CA TRP A 192 -6.03 -18.28 -11.16
C TRP A 192 -7.26 -19.08 -10.73
N SER A 193 -7.10 -20.27 -10.13
CA SER A 193 -8.23 -21.13 -9.74
C SER A 193 -9.20 -20.45 -8.74
N PHE A 194 -8.75 -19.42 -8.00
CA PHE A 194 -9.55 -18.75 -6.95
C PHE A 194 -9.64 -17.22 -7.10
N ARG A 195 -9.06 -16.63 -8.15
CA ARG A 195 -9.06 -15.16 -8.36
C ARG A 195 -9.41 -14.82 -9.80
N THR A 196 -10.19 -13.74 -9.99
CA THR A 196 -10.43 -13.18 -11.31
C THR A 196 -9.21 -12.36 -11.78
N LYS A 197 -8.79 -12.56 -13.03
CA LYS A 197 -7.64 -11.84 -13.64
C LYS A 197 -7.92 -10.35 -13.88
N GLY A 198 -9.15 -9.88 -13.66
CA GLY A 198 -9.61 -8.58 -14.14
C GLY A 198 -8.75 -7.40 -13.71
N ARG A 199 -8.32 -7.34 -12.43
CA ARG A 199 -7.53 -6.21 -11.93
C ARG A 199 -6.13 -6.19 -12.57
N ASP A 200 -5.43 -7.31 -12.64
CA ASP A 200 -4.09 -7.36 -13.22
C ASP A 200 -4.10 -7.10 -14.73
N LEU A 201 -5.14 -7.58 -15.45
CA LEU A 201 -5.34 -7.25 -16.85
C LEU A 201 -5.65 -5.77 -17.08
N TYR A 202 -6.48 -5.17 -16.22
CA TYR A 202 -6.78 -3.75 -16.28
C TYR A 202 -5.53 -2.90 -16.09
N ASP A 203 -4.72 -3.21 -15.07
CA ASP A 203 -3.45 -2.53 -14.81
C ASP A 203 -2.46 -2.70 -15.97
N TYR A 204 -2.37 -3.90 -16.51
CA TYR A 204 -1.53 -4.20 -17.67
C TYR A 204 -1.92 -3.35 -18.90
N ILE A 205 -3.21 -3.32 -19.24
CA ILE A 205 -3.72 -2.52 -20.36
C ILE A 205 -3.46 -1.03 -20.12
N TYR A 206 -3.69 -0.55 -18.91
CA TYR A 206 -3.41 0.84 -18.53
C TYR A 206 -1.94 1.22 -18.79
N LEU A 207 -1.01 0.41 -18.33
CA LEU A 207 0.43 0.64 -18.53
C LEU A 207 0.84 0.57 -20.01
N LEU A 208 0.23 -0.30 -20.80
CA LEU A 208 0.45 -0.33 -22.24
C LEU A 208 -0.05 0.95 -22.94
N ILE A 209 -1.23 1.44 -22.57
CA ILE A 209 -1.78 2.69 -23.12
C ILE A 209 -0.89 3.89 -22.74
N SER A 210 -0.28 3.87 -21.55
CA SER A 210 0.70 4.87 -21.10
C SER A 210 2.06 4.77 -21.81
N ASN A 211 2.23 3.84 -22.76
CA ASN A 211 3.48 3.55 -23.46
C ASN A 211 4.64 3.13 -22.53
N ALA A 212 4.34 2.52 -21.40
CA ALA A 212 5.35 1.97 -20.53
C ALA A 212 6.21 0.93 -21.27
N LYS A 213 7.52 1.02 -21.12
CA LYS A 213 8.44 0.00 -21.65
C LYS A 213 8.50 -1.19 -20.71
N ILE A 214 8.88 -2.33 -21.21
CA ILE A 214 8.99 -3.55 -20.40
C ILE A 214 10.40 -3.66 -19.81
N ASN A 215 10.49 -3.82 -18.48
CA ASN A 215 11.74 -4.22 -17.84
C ASN A 215 11.97 -5.72 -18.02
N ILE A 216 12.74 -6.06 -19.06
CA ILE A 216 12.99 -7.45 -19.45
C ILE A 216 13.88 -8.19 -18.42
N GLU A 217 14.78 -7.48 -17.74
CA GLU A 217 15.63 -8.08 -16.71
C GLU A 217 14.81 -8.56 -15.52
N LEU A 218 13.85 -7.77 -15.08
CA LEU A 218 12.96 -8.15 -13.99
C LEU A 218 12.04 -9.34 -14.34
N ILE A 219 11.64 -9.49 -15.60
CA ILE A 219 10.80 -10.64 -16.03
C ILE A 219 11.59 -11.95 -16.07
N LYS A 220 12.89 -11.89 -16.36
CA LYS A 220 13.74 -13.09 -16.48
C LYS A 220 14.12 -13.72 -15.15
N ASN A 221 13.99 -12.97 -14.05
CA ASN A 221 14.30 -13.39 -12.69
C ASN A 221 13.05 -13.76 -11.91
#